data_a537d265343a312b709904232266e713
#
_entry.id   a537d265343a312b709904232266e713
#
_cell.length_a   1.000
_cell.length_b   1.000
_cell.length_c   1.000
_cell.angle_alpha   90.00
_cell.angle_beta   90.00
_cell.angle_gamma   90.00
#
_symmetry.space_group_name_H-M   'P 1'
#
loop_
_entity.id
_entity.type
_entity.pdbx_description
1 polymer ?
#
loop_
_entity_poly.entity_id
_entity_poly.type
_entity_poly.pdbx_seq_one_letter_code
_entity_poly.pdbx_strand_id
1 'polypeptide(L)'
;MKIMFVSLGCDKNLVDTENMLGILRNRGFEFTDDEYEADVIAVNTCCFIHDAKQESIDTILEMAGHKKDGKCKALIVSGCLAHRYHDEIEKEIPEVDALLGTASYDKIAEVVLSVLEGKGYSCIDDADRLVMTKDERIITTGGYYEYLKIAEGCDKHCTYCIIPKVRGNYRSYPMEYLVKQAEQLAEKGVKELILVAQETTVYGVDIYGKKMLAELVKKLAAIKDIAWIRILYCYPEEIDDALIEVIKNEPKVCHYLDMPIQHASDSILKKMGRRTTKQELKDVINKLRENIPDIALRTTLITGFPGETQKDHEEMLDFVDEMEFDRLGVFTYSPEEDTPAAVMPDQIDEEVKEQRRDAVMELQQEVSLDKSEEMVGKVIDCLIEGKIEDDDTYVGRSYKDAPNVDGFVFVKTDANLMSGDIVKVRIDGAMEYDLIGSLCD
;
A
#
# COMPACT_ATOMS: atom_id res chain seq x y z
N MET A 1 13.91 -26.93 9.54
CA MET A 1 13.97 -25.75 10.43
C MET A 1 12.84 -24.83 10.00
N LYS A 2 11.97 -24.47 10.94
CA LYS A 2 10.76 -23.69 10.68
C LYS A 2 10.97 -22.22 10.99
N ILE A 3 10.57 -21.37 10.08
CA ILE A 3 10.63 -19.91 10.21
C ILE A 3 9.20 -19.36 10.18
N MET A 4 8.90 -18.46 11.10
CA MET A 4 7.68 -17.66 11.09
C MET A 4 8.00 -16.24 10.66
N PHE A 5 7.14 -15.66 9.84
CA PHE A 5 7.19 -14.24 9.48
C PHE A 5 5.95 -13.50 9.98
N VAL A 6 6.20 -12.35 10.61
CA VAL A 6 5.17 -11.36 10.88
C VAL A 6 5.45 -10.15 9.98
N SER A 7 4.53 -9.82 9.08
CA SER A 7 4.67 -8.69 8.14
C SER A 7 3.75 -7.56 8.53
N LEU A 8 4.32 -6.46 9.00
CA LEU A 8 3.59 -5.27 9.41
C LEU A 8 3.72 -4.15 8.38
N GLY A 9 2.80 -3.20 8.45
CA GLY A 9 2.83 -1.97 7.66
C GLY A 9 2.20 -2.12 6.28
N CYS A 10 2.89 -1.68 5.24
CA CYS A 10 2.30 -1.46 3.92
C CYS A 10 2.57 -2.60 2.92
N ASP A 11 1.90 -2.53 1.77
CA ASP A 11 2.08 -3.38 0.60
C ASP A 11 3.55 -3.51 0.12
N LYS A 12 4.35 -2.43 0.23
CA LYS A 12 5.79 -2.49 -0.10
C LYS A 12 6.57 -3.37 0.88
N ASN A 13 6.23 -3.33 2.17
CA ASN A 13 6.78 -4.24 3.17
C ASN A 13 6.36 -5.69 2.91
N LEU A 14 5.10 -5.90 2.50
CA LEU A 14 4.62 -7.23 2.14
C LEU A 14 5.42 -7.83 0.98
N VAL A 15 5.65 -7.06 -0.08
CA VAL A 15 6.52 -7.48 -1.21
C VAL A 15 7.93 -7.83 -0.74
N ASP A 16 8.50 -7.07 0.20
CA ASP A 16 9.82 -7.37 0.77
C ASP A 16 9.79 -8.69 1.57
N THR A 17 8.76 -8.92 2.38
CA THR A 17 8.54 -10.18 3.11
C THR A 17 8.44 -11.37 2.16
N GLU A 18 7.65 -11.28 1.11
CA GLU A 18 7.47 -12.35 0.13
C GLU A 18 8.76 -12.69 -0.64
N ASN A 19 9.58 -11.68 -0.92
CA ASN A 19 10.93 -11.90 -1.46
C ASN A 19 11.83 -12.63 -0.44
N MET A 20 11.82 -12.23 0.84
CA MET A 20 12.58 -12.91 1.90
C MET A 20 12.15 -14.38 2.04
N LEU A 21 10.84 -14.64 2.01
CA LEU A 21 10.29 -16.01 2.03
C LEU A 21 10.81 -16.84 0.83
N GLY A 22 10.80 -16.25 -0.37
CA GLY A 22 11.34 -16.91 -1.58
C GLY A 22 12.81 -17.29 -1.44
N ILE A 23 13.64 -16.36 -0.96
CA ILE A 23 15.07 -16.59 -0.71
C ILE A 23 15.29 -17.73 0.30
N LEU A 24 14.56 -17.73 1.40
CA LEU A 24 14.67 -18.74 2.46
C LEU A 24 14.20 -20.12 1.98
N ARG A 25 13.09 -20.20 1.25
CA ARG A 25 12.61 -21.46 0.66
C ARG A 25 13.68 -22.09 -0.24
N ASN A 26 14.35 -21.30 -1.06
CA ASN A 26 15.41 -21.77 -1.95
C ASN A 26 16.68 -22.24 -1.20
N ARG A 27 16.80 -21.88 0.09
CA ARG A 27 17.83 -22.38 0.99
C ARG A 27 17.38 -23.57 1.85
N GLY A 28 16.15 -24.09 1.62
CA GLY A 28 15.62 -25.28 2.27
C GLY A 28 15.00 -25.05 3.64
N PHE A 29 14.63 -23.80 3.96
CA PHE A 29 13.85 -23.51 5.17
C PHE A 29 12.37 -23.83 4.93
N GLU A 30 11.70 -24.27 5.98
CA GLU A 30 10.24 -24.47 6.05
C GLU A 30 9.59 -23.31 6.80
N PHE A 31 8.30 -23.08 6.53
CA PHE A 31 7.54 -21.99 7.18
C PHE A 31 6.46 -22.57 8.09
N THR A 32 6.08 -21.78 9.09
CA THR A 32 4.99 -22.07 10.02
C THR A 32 4.25 -20.79 10.36
N ASP A 33 2.98 -20.92 10.67
CA ASP A 33 2.12 -19.88 11.24
C ASP A 33 1.94 -20.04 12.77
N ASP A 34 2.55 -21.09 13.35
CA ASP A 34 2.53 -21.35 14.78
C ASP A 34 3.83 -20.82 15.43
N GLU A 35 3.68 -19.77 16.24
CA GLU A 35 4.79 -19.11 16.94
C GLU A 35 5.53 -20.00 17.93
N TYR A 36 4.85 -21.02 18.49
CA TYR A 36 5.48 -21.99 19.40
C TYR A 36 6.32 -23.03 18.68
N GLU A 37 6.02 -23.30 17.40
CA GLU A 37 6.75 -24.25 16.57
C GLU A 37 7.91 -23.62 15.76
N ALA A 38 7.99 -22.28 15.75
CA ALA A 38 9.02 -21.55 15.00
C ALA A 38 10.41 -21.70 15.66
N ASP A 39 11.40 -22.13 14.88
CA ASP A 39 12.83 -22.10 15.29
C ASP A 39 13.41 -20.67 15.18
N VAL A 40 12.92 -19.89 14.21
CA VAL A 40 13.29 -18.48 13.94
C VAL A 40 12.00 -17.68 13.73
N ILE A 41 11.92 -16.52 14.34
CA ILE A 41 10.84 -15.55 14.07
C ILE A 41 11.46 -14.31 13.43
N ALA A 42 10.89 -13.88 12.31
CA ALA A 42 11.27 -12.66 11.61
C ALA A 42 10.09 -11.68 11.58
N VAL A 43 10.30 -10.47 12.09
CA VAL A 43 9.29 -9.39 12.10
C VAL A 43 9.71 -8.32 11.11
N ASN A 44 8.93 -8.14 10.03
CA ASN A 44 9.12 -7.04 9.09
C ASN A 44 8.28 -5.84 9.55
N THR A 45 8.92 -4.74 9.88
CA THR A 45 8.39 -3.64 10.68
C THR A 45 8.10 -2.37 9.90
N CYS A 46 7.20 -1.56 10.42
CA CYS A 46 6.86 -0.22 9.94
C CYS A 46 7.24 0.85 10.96
N CYS A 47 7.53 2.08 10.49
CA CYS A 47 7.72 3.25 11.34
C CYS A 47 7.26 4.54 10.66
N PHE A 48 6.25 4.44 9.79
CA PHE A 48 5.79 5.57 8.99
C PHE A 48 5.03 6.61 9.81
N ILE A 49 4.22 6.16 10.77
CA ILE A 49 3.50 6.98 11.75
C ILE A 49 3.67 6.37 13.14
N HIS A 50 3.35 7.15 14.18
CA HIS A 50 3.50 6.74 15.57
C HIS A 50 2.82 5.39 15.87
N ASP A 51 1.58 5.21 15.46
CA ASP A 51 0.81 3.99 15.73
C ASP A 51 1.46 2.75 15.10
N ALA A 52 1.92 2.85 13.85
CA ALA A 52 2.62 1.76 13.17
C ALA A 52 3.99 1.45 13.81
N LYS A 53 4.65 2.46 14.40
CA LYS A 53 5.87 2.28 15.17
C LYS A 53 5.56 1.55 16.49
N GLN A 54 4.51 1.94 17.21
CA GLN A 54 4.09 1.28 18.43
C GLN A 54 3.69 -0.16 18.19
N GLU A 55 2.85 -0.43 17.18
CA GLU A 55 2.48 -1.79 16.75
C GLU A 55 3.73 -2.64 16.48
N SER A 56 4.72 -2.09 15.78
CA SER A 56 5.96 -2.81 15.48
C SER A 56 6.74 -3.15 16.75
N ILE A 57 6.85 -2.23 17.70
CA ILE A 57 7.53 -2.47 18.99
C ILE A 57 6.79 -3.52 19.81
N ASP A 58 5.48 -3.41 19.94
CA ASP A 58 4.66 -4.34 20.70
C ASP A 58 4.75 -5.76 20.13
N THR A 59 4.71 -5.89 18.82
CA THR A 59 4.88 -7.18 18.12
C THR A 59 6.29 -7.77 18.34
N ILE A 60 7.35 -6.95 18.29
CA ILE A 60 8.71 -7.43 18.58
C ILE A 60 8.79 -7.98 20.01
N LEU A 61 8.23 -7.27 20.98
CA LEU A 61 8.24 -7.68 22.40
C LEU A 61 7.41 -8.96 22.63
N GLU A 62 6.27 -9.09 21.97
CA GLU A 62 5.44 -10.29 22.00
C GLU A 62 6.24 -11.49 21.44
N MET A 63 6.80 -11.36 20.24
CA MET A 63 7.57 -12.41 19.59
C MET A 63 8.85 -12.78 20.38
N ALA A 64 9.46 -11.83 21.08
CA ALA A 64 10.58 -12.08 21.99
C ALA A 64 10.22 -13.04 23.14
N GLY A 65 8.96 -13.06 23.57
CA GLY A 65 8.44 -13.99 24.59
C GLY A 65 8.65 -15.45 24.19
N HIS A 66 8.52 -15.80 22.90
CA HIS A 66 8.65 -17.16 22.39
C HIS A 66 10.08 -17.73 22.45
N LYS A 67 11.09 -16.90 22.77
CA LYS A 67 12.42 -17.40 23.09
C LYS A 67 12.48 -18.07 24.48
N LYS A 68 11.52 -17.79 25.37
CA LYS A 68 11.38 -18.39 26.70
C LYS A 68 10.34 -19.50 26.73
N ASP A 69 9.21 -19.26 26.08
CA ASP A 69 8.02 -20.11 26.19
C ASP A 69 7.82 -21.02 24.99
N GLY A 70 8.55 -20.82 23.89
CA GLY A 70 8.48 -21.56 22.64
C GLY A 70 9.79 -22.23 22.23
N LYS A 71 9.93 -22.54 20.94
CA LYS A 71 11.13 -23.13 20.32
C LYS A 71 12.04 -22.09 19.70
N CYS A 72 11.69 -20.81 19.74
CA CYS A 72 12.37 -19.74 19.06
C CYS A 72 13.83 -19.60 19.56
N LYS A 73 14.77 -19.76 18.66
CA LYS A 73 16.21 -19.64 18.89
C LYS A 73 16.76 -18.30 18.46
N ALA A 74 16.07 -17.64 17.52
CA ALA A 74 16.48 -16.37 16.96
C ALA A 74 15.27 -15.50 16.60
N LEU A 75 15.32 -14.24 17.04
CA LEU A 75 14.39 -13.17 16.66
C LEU A 75 15.12 -12.18 15.75
N ILE A 76 14.62 -12.03 14.52
CA ILE A 76 15.16 -11.11 13.52
C ILE A 76 14.16 -10.00 13.27
N VAL A 77 14.59 -8.76 13.30
CA VAL A 77 13.75 -7.62 12.99
C VAL A 77 14.23 -6.97 11.69
N SER A 78 13.31 -6.75 10.77
CA SER A 78 13.59 -6.15 9.46
C SER A 78 12.68 -4.95 9.16
N GLY A 79 12.94 -4.25 8.06
CA GLY A 79 12.06 -3.21 7.54
C GLY A 79 12.38 -1.80 8.04
N CYS A 80 11.35 -0.94 8.02
CA CYS A 80 11.53 0.50 8.22
C CYS A 80 11.97 0.86 9.65
N LEU A 81 11.41 0.20 10.67
CA LEU A 81 11.80 0.45 12.06
C LEU A 81 13.24 -0.01 12.30
N ALA A 82 13.60 -1.21 11.85
CA ALA A 82 14.95 -1.73 11.94
C ALA A 82 15.97 -0.82 11.24
N HIS A 83 15.63 -0.27 10.09
CA HIS A 83 16.50 0.65 9.37
C HIS A 83 16.72 1.97 10.12
N ARG A 84 15.64 2.54 10.70
CA ARG A 84 15.64 3.85 11.31
C ARG A 84 16.22 3.86 12.73
N TYR A 85 15.94 2.84 13.52
CA TYR A 85 16.21 2.77 14.96
C TYR A 85 17.10 1.57 15.33
N HIS A 86 18.03 1.19 14.44
CA HIS A 86 18.87 0.01 14.69
C HIS A 86 19.68 0.10 15.99
N ASP A 87 20.31 1.23 16.29
CA ASP A 87 21.11 1.42 17.51
C ASP A 87 20.25 1.34 18.78
N GLU A 88 19.05 1.91 18.74
CA GLU A 88 18.09 1.89 19.84
C GLU A 88 17.55 0.48 20.08
N ILE A 89 17.19 -0.25 19.01
CA ILE A 89 16.69 -1.62 19.13
C ILE A 89 17.76 -2.54 19.70
N GLU A 90 18.99 -2.48 19.21
CA GLU A 90 20.10 -3.28 19.73
C GLU A 90 20.37 -3.05 21.22
N LYS A 91 20.19 -1.80 21.67
CA LYS A 91 20.42 -1.41 23.06
C LYS A 91 19.24 -1.72 23.98
N GLU A 92 18.02 -1.45 23.56
CA GLU A 92 16.83 -1.47 24.43
C GLU A 92 16.06 -2.79 24.35
N ILE A 93 16.25 -3.59 23.29
CA ILE A 93 15.60 -4.91 23.09
C ILE A 93 16.67 -5.99 22.83
N PRO A 94 17.40 -6.39 23.88
CA PRO A 94 18.51 -7.37 23.74
C PRO A 94 18.04 -8.77 23.31
N GLU A 95 16.74 -9.05 23.29
CA GLU A 95 16.15 -10.27 22.78
C GLU A 95 16.22 -10.38 21.23
N VAL A 96 16.40 -9.26 20.54
CA VAL A 96 16.59 -9.22 19.08
C VAL A 96 18.02 -9.69 18.75
N ASP A 97 18.14 -10.73 17.95
CA ASP A 97 19.44 -11.34 17.62
C ASP A 97 20.08 -10.72 16.37
N ALA A 98 19.28 -10.15 15.47
CA ALA A 98 19.79 -9.46 14.29
C ALA A 98 18.78 -8.47 13.71
N LEU A 99 19.31 -7.45 13.00
CA LEU A 99 18.56 -6.42 12.31
C LEU A 99 18.86 -6.41 10.81
N LEU A 100 17.83 -6.21 10.00
CA LEU A 100 17.90 -6.05 8.54
C LEU A 100 17.27 -4.73 8.11
N GLY A 101 18.03 -3.87 7.45
CA GLY A 101 17.52 -2.64 6.86
C GLY A 101 16.62 -2.88 5.64
N THR A 102 15.90 -1.84 5.23
CA THR A 102 14.98 -1.86 4.08
C THR A 102 15.66 -2.25 2.76
N ALA A 103 16.93 -1.92 2.60
CA ALA A 103 17.74 -2.24 1.42
C ALA A 103 18.62 -3.50 1.60
N SER A 104 18.36 -4.31 2.63
CA SER A 104 19.18 -5.50 2.98
C SER A 104 18.41 -6.80 3.02
N TYR A 105 17.12 -6.81 2.67
CA TYR A 105 16.25 -7.98 2.80
C TYR A 105 16.73 -9.20 1.98
N ASP A 106 17.51 -9.01 0.93
CA ASP A 106 18.12 -10.10 0.16
C ASP A 106 19.18 -10.90 0.94
N LYS A 107 19.67 -10.36 2.07
CA LYS A 107 20.63 -11.01 2.95
C LYS A 107 19.99 -11.85 4.06
N ILE A 108 18.66 -11.97 4.08
CA ILE A 108 17.92 -12.68 5.14
C ILE A 108 18.45 -14.08 5.42
N ALA A 109 18.81 -14.86 4.38
CA ALA A 109 19.30 -16.20 4.56
C ALA A 109 20.70 -16.25 5.24
N GLU A 110 21.57 -15.29 4.93
CA GLU A 110 22.88 -15.15 5.56
C GLU A 110 22.74 -14.77 7.03
N VAL A 111 21.83 -13.85 7.33
CA VAL A 111 21.51 -13.41 8.69
C VAL A 111 20.97 -14.58 9.52
N VAL A 112 19.98 -15.31 9.03
CA VAL A 112 19.40 -16.48 9.70
C VAL A 112 20.48 -17.51 10.03
N LEU A 113 21.33 -17.86 9.07
CA LEU A 113 22.39 -18.85 9.28
C LEU A 113 23.42 -18.37 10.30
N SER A 114 23.83 -17.10 10.24
CA SER A 114 24.81 -16.53 11.17
C SER A 114 24.31 -16.52 12.62
N VAL A 115 23.04 -16.09 12.82
CA VAL A 115 22.44 -16.06 14.16
C VAL A 115 22.32 -17.47 14.75
N LEU A 116 21.93 -18.45 13.93
CA LEU A 116 21.83 -19.85 14.38
C LEU A 116 23.18 -20.47 14.72
N GLU A 117 24.28 -19.96 14.16
CA GLU A 117 25.64 -20.31 14.57
C GLU A 117 26.12 -19.57 15.83
N GLY A 118 25.27 -18.75 16.43
CA GLY A 118 25.63 -17.94 17.60
C GLY A 118 26.51 -16.73 17.28
N LYS A 119 26.54 -16.32 16.01
CA LYS A 119 27.24 -15.12 15.54
C LYS A 119 26.21 -14.05 15.25
N GLY A 120 26.19 -12.95 15.99
CA GLY A 120 25.34 -11.79 15.65
C GLY A 120 25.72 -11.23 14.27
N TYR A 121 24.71 -10.93 13.45
CA TYR A 121 24.93 -10.30 12.14
C TYR A 121 23.76 -9.40 11.79
N SER A 122 23.87 -8.12 12.12
CA SER A 122 22.97 -7.07 11.65
C SER A 122 23.47 -6.49 10.33
N CYS A 123 22.55 -6.20 9.41
CA CYS A 123 22.88 -5.63 8.11
C CYS A 123 21.95 -4.48 7.76
N ILE A 124 22.49 -3.27 7.85
CA ILE A 124 21.80 -2.02 7.48
C ILE A 124 22.57 -1.40 6.32
N ASP A 125 22.24 -1.80 5.10
CA ASP A 125 22.84 -1.19 3.90
C ASP A 125 22.30 0.22 3.68
N ASP A 126 23.00 0.98 2.82
CA ASP A 126 22.54 2.29 2.37
C ASP A 126 21.11 2.16 1.77
N ALA A 127 20.21 3.04 2.23
CA ALA A 127 18.82 3.07 1.78
C ALA A 127 18.70 3.26 0.25
N ASP A 128 19.72 3.82 -0.40
CA ASP A 128 19.76 4.02 -1.86
C ASP A 128 20.13 2.75 -2.65
N ARG A 129 20.43 1.65 -1.98
CA ARG A 129 20.65 0.37 -2.67
C ARG A 129 19.34 -0.18 -3.24
N LEU A 130 19.29 -0.46 -4.54
CA LEU A 130 18.16 -1.15 -5.17
C LEU A 130 18.36 -2.66 -5.08
N VAL A 131 17.46 -3.35 -4.40
CA VAL A 131 17.55 -4.81 -4.23
C VAL A 131 16.75 -5.49 -5.34
N MET A 132 17.43 -6.34 -6.11
CA MET A 132 16.81 -7.21 -7.11
C MET A 132 17.12 -8.67 -6.80
N THR A 133 16.11 -9.48 -6.56
CA THR A 133 16.26 -10.90 -6.30
C THR A 133 16.08 -11.71 -7.59
N LYS A 134 16.72 -12.88 -7.64
CA LYS A 134 16.50 -13.87 -8.71
C LYS A 134 15.55 -14.97 -8.26
N ASP A 135 15.31 -15.03 -6.96
CA ASP A 135 14.45 -16.02 -6.35
C ASP A 135 12.99 -15.65 -6.59
N GLU A 136 12.17 -16.65 -6.86
CA GLU A 136 10.74 -16.44 -6.98
C GLU A 136 10.14 -16.17 -5.61
N ARG A 137 9.43 -15.06 -5.46
CA ARG A 137 8.77 -14.73 -4.21
C ARG A 137 7.60 -15.69 -3.91
N ILE A 138 7.36 -15.90 -2.62
CA ILE A 138 6.19 -16.65 -2.14
C ILE A 138 5.03 -15.67 -1.98
N ILE A 139 3.93 -15.94 -2.65
CA ILE A 139 2.69 -15.16 -2.53
C ILE A 139 2.05 -15.49 -1.19
N THR A 140 1.70 -14.47 -0.42
CA THR A 140 1.03 -14.55 0.88
C THR A 140 -0.36 -13.91 0.90
N THR A 141 -0.76 -13.29 -0.21
CA THR A 141 -2.12 -12.81 -0.45
C THR A 141 -3.06 -13.97 -0.81
N GLY A 142 -4.32 -13.68 -1.15
CA GLY A 142 -5.28 -14.69 -1.60
C GLY A 142 -4.90 -15.45 -2.89
N GLY A 143 -3.80 -15.07 -3.54
CA GLY A 143 -3.26 -15.73 -4.75
C GLY A 143 -3.91 -15.27 -6.06
N TYR A 144 -5.00 -14.52 -6.01
CA TYR A 144 -5.70 -13.97 -7.18
C TYR A 144 -5.35 -12.51 -7.46
N TYR A 145 -4.82 -11.77 -6.51
CA TYR A 145 -4.22 -10.45 -6.69
C TYR A 145 -2.82 -10.41 -6.11
N GLU A 146 -2.00 -9.47 -6.57
CA GLU A 146 -0.66 -9.30 -6.04
C GLU A 146 -0.09 -7.91 -6.31
N TYR A 147 0.72 -7.43 -5.36
CA TYR A 147 1.42 -6.15 -5.49
C TYR A 147 2.69 -6.31 -6.35
N LEU A 148 2.85 -5.42 -7.31
CA LEU A 148 4.08 -5.28 -8.09
C LEU A 148 4.77 -3.97 -7.69
N LYS A 149 5.83 -4.06 -6.91
CA LYS A 149 6.62 -2.91 -6.48
C LYS A 149 7.51 -2.44 -7.64
N ILE A 150 7.17 -1.28 -8.24
CA ILE A 150 7.82 -0.78 -9.47
C ILE A 150 9.00 0.16 -9.20
N ALA A 151 9.08 0.73 -7.99
CA ALA A 151 10.16 1.61 -7.58
C ALA A 151 10.32 1.61 -6.06
N GLU A 152 11.43 2.13 -5.57
CA GLU A 152 11.77 2.36 -4.16
C GLU A 152 12.15 3.82 -3.93
N GLY A 153 11.85 4.32 -2.72
CA GLY A 153 12.23 5.67 -2.30
C GLY A 153 11.40 6.79 -2.91
N CYS A 154 11.67 8.03 -2.54
CA CYS A 154 10.91 9.19 -2.99
C CYS A 154 11.71 10.48 -2.89
N ASP A 155 11.71 11.29 -3.96
CA ASP A 155 12.42 12.58 -4.05
C ASP A 155 11.51 13.79 -3.82
N LYS A 156 10.26 13.58 -3.35
CA LYS A 156 9.32 14.70 -3.15
C LYS A 156 9.63 15.52 -1.92
N HIS A 157 10.24 14.92 -0.89
CA HIS A 157 10.64 15.58 0.36
C HIS A 157 9.51 16.37 1.03
N CYS A 158 8.29 15.81 1.07
CA CYS A 158 7.19 16.39 1.83
C CYS A 158 7.61 16.57 3.29
N THR A 159 7.27 17.70 3.89
CA THR A 159 7.81 18.11 5.21
C THR A 159 7.40 17.21 6.39
N TYR A 160 6.36 16.42 6.23
CA TYR A 160 5.85 15.45 7.21
C TYR A 160 6.39 14.03 7.00
N CYS A 161 7.12 13.77 5.91
CA CYS A 161 7.39 12.41 5.46
C CYS A 161 8.80 11.95 5.77
N ILE A 162 8.92 10.78 6.40
CA ILE A 162 10.18 10.15 6.76
C ILE A 162 10.75 9.24 5.67
N ILE A 163 9.98 8.96 4.62
CA ILE A 163 10.35 8.00 3.56
C ILE A 163 11.74 8.23 2.96
N PRO A 164 12.16 9.46 2.60
CA PRO A 164 13.50 9.66 2.04
C PRO A 164 14.64 9.19 2.96
N LYS A 165 14.42 9.19 4.29
CA LYS A 165 15.41 8.71 5.27
C LYS A 165 15.41 7.19 5.45
N VAL A 166 14.25 6.55 5.30
CA VAL A 166 14.09 5.11 5.57
C VAL A 166 14.14 4.24 4.31
N ARG A 167 13.74 4.81 3.16
CA ARG A 167 13.69 4.12 1.87
C ARG A 167 14.59 4.77 0.81
N GLY A 168 15.27 5.89 1.14
CA GLY A 168 16.21 6.58 0.28
C GLY A 168 15.56 7.37 -0.87
N ASN A 169 16.42 7.77 -1.82
CA ASN A 169 16.02 8.48 -3.02
C ASN A 169 15.23 7.57 -3.98
N TYR A 170 14.54 8.18 -4.93
CA TYR A 170 13.72 7.45 -5.90
C TYR A 170 14.55 6.57 -6.84
N ARG A 171 14.20 5.29 -6.97
CA ARG A 171 14.88 4.30 -7.82
C ARG A 171 13.87 3.37 -8.46
N SER A 172 13.77 3.40 -9.80
CA SER A 172 12.91 2.50 -10.58
C SER A 172 13.54 1.12 -10.76
N TYR A 173 12.73 0.08 -10.69
CA TYR A 173 13.13 -1.23 -11.19
C TYR A 173 13.15 -1.25 -12.72
N PRO A 174 14.12 -1.94 -13.38
CA PRO A 174 14.13 -2.09 -14.83
C PRO A 174 12.83 -2.74 -15.33
N MET A 175 12.31 -2.25 -16.46
CA MET A 175 11.03 -2.69 -17.01
C MET A 175 11.01 -4.20 -17.31
N GLU A 176 12.10 -4.74 -17.84
CA GLU A 176 12.25 -6.16 -18.15
C GLU A 176 12.20 -7.04 -16.89
N TYR A 177 12.73 -6.54 -15.78
CA TYR A 177 12.65 -7.20 -14.48
C TYR A 177 11.21 -7.27 -13.97
N LEU A 178 10.47 -6.16 -14.09
CA LEU A 178 9.07 -6.08 -13.66
C LEU A 178 8.15 -6.95 -14.52
N VAL A 179 8.34 -6.93 -15.85
CA VAL A 179 7.55 -7.78 -16.76
C VAL A 179 7.79 -9.26 -16.43
N LYS A 180 9.04 -9.66 -16.20
CA LYS A 180 9.34 -11.04 -15.82
C LYS A 180 8.70 -11.43 -14.48
N GLN A 181 8.71 -10.55 -13.49
CA GLN A 181 8.01 -10.81 -12.22
C GLN A 181 6.50 -10.96 -12.44
N ALA A 182 5.89 -10.08 -13.23
CA ALA A 182 4.46 -10.14 -13.52
C ALA A 182 4.08 -11.43 -14.28
N GLU A 183 4.91 -11.90 -15.22
CA GLU A 183 4.73 -13.19 -15.90
C GLU A 183 4.74 -14.35 -14.90
N GLN A 184 5.70 -14.36 -13.96
CA GLN A 184 5.78 -15.39 -12.92
C GLN A 184 4.57 -15.37 -11.98
N LEU A 185 4.03 -14.17 -11.66
CA LEU A 185 2.82 -14.03 -10.87
C LEU A 185 1.60 -14.56 -11.63
N ALA A 186 1.47 -14.23 -12.90
CA ALA A 186 0.41 -14.72 -13.76
C ALA A 186 0.43 -16.26 -13.89
N GLU A 187 1.61 -16.87 -14.03
CA GLU A 187 1.79 -18.34 -14.04
C GLU A 187 1.32 -18.99 -12.72
N LYS A 188 1.39 -18.27 -11.59
CA LYS A 188 0.88 -18.71 -10.29
C LYS A 188 -0.62 -18.50 -10.09
N GLY A 189 -1.32 -17.91 -11.07
CA GLY A 189 -2.76 -17.73 -11.03
C GLY A 189 -3.24 -16.32 -10.66
N VAL A 190 -2.31 -15.37 -10.45
CA VAL A 190 -2.66 -13.97 -10.18
C VAL A 190 -3.45 -13.37 -11.33
N LYS A 191 -4.58 -12.74 -11.04
CA LYS A 191 -5.49 -12.08 -11.98
C LYS A 191 -5.38 -10.57 -11.95
N GLU A 192 -5.12 -9.98 -10.78
CA GLU A 192 -4.96 -8.54 -10.61
C GLU A 192 -3.53 -8.20 -10.20
N LEU A 193 -2.88 -7.30 -10.95
CA LEU A 193 -1.61 -6.68 -10.57
C LEU A 193 -1.88 -5.28 -10.02
N ILE A 194 -1.37 -5.01 -8.83
CA ILE A 194 -1.47 -3.71 -8.19
C ILE A 194 -0.09 -3.06 -8.18
N LEU A 195 0.08 -2.02 -8.98
CA LEU A 195 1.34 -1.30 -9.12
C LEU A 195 1.54 -0.37 -7.93
N VAL A 196 2.64 -0.56 -7.21
CA VAL A 196 2.95 0.19 -5.98
C VAL A 196 4.38 0.71 -5.98
N ALA A 197 4.54 1.89 -5.41
CA ALA A 197 5.79 2.52 -5.02
C ALA A 197 5.49 3.58 -3.94
N GLN A 198 6.47 4.33 -3.48
CA GLN A 198 6.20 5.55 -2.71
C GLN A 198 5.68 6.69 -3.61
N GLU A 199 6.00 6.61 -4.89
CA GLU A 199 5.54 7.47 -5.99
C GLU A 199 5.55 6.63 -7.28
N THR A 200 4.41 6.39 -7.90
CA THR A 200 4.32 5.56 -9.10
C THR A 200 4.41 6.35 -10.40
N THR A 201 3.91 7.59 -10.41
CA THR A 201 3.74 8.40 -11.61
C THR A 201 5.05 8.83 -12.29
N VAL A 202 6.17 8.90 -11.56
CA VAL A 202 7.48 9.24 -12.12
C VAL A 202 8.31 8.00 -12.51
N TYR A 203 7.71 6.81 -12.55
CA TYR A 203 8.41 5.59 -12.92
C TYR A 203 9.24 5.76 -14.20
N GLY A 204 10.53 5.41 -14.13
CA GLY A 204 11.45 5.40 -15.24
C GLY A 204 12.22 6.70 -15.48
N VAL A 205 11.89 7.80 -14.78
CA VAL A 205 12.60 9.08 -14.98
C VAL A 205 14.09 8.96 -14.68
N ASP A 206 14.45 8.23 -13.62
CA ASP A 206 15.82 8.01 -13.16
C ASP A 206 16.65 7.13 -14.10
N ILE A 207 16.06 6.10 -14.70
CA ILE A 207 16.77 5.11 -15.52
C ILE A 207 16.57 5.27 -17.03
N TYR A 208 15.46 5.89 -17.47
CA TYR A 208 15.17 6.12 -18.90
C TYR A 208 15.12 7.59 -19.30
N GLY A 209 15.28 8.52 -18.34
CA GLY A 209 15.24 9.98 -18.57
C GLY A 209 13.85 10.54 -18.89
N LYS A 210 12.80 9.77 -18.75
CA LYS A 210 11.40 10.18 -18.98
C LYS A 210 10.43 9.26 -18.22
N LYS A 211 9.20 9.73 -18.01
CA LYS A 211 8.12 8.90 -17.44
C LYS A 211 7.82 7.71 -18.36
N MET A 212 7.78 6.51 -17.76
CA MET A 212 7.58 5.26 -18.48
C MET A 212 6.44 4.41 -17.90
N LEU A 213 5.64 4.95 -16.97
CA LEU A 213 4.55 4.20 -16.36
C LEU A 213 3.53 3.71 -17.40
N ALA A 214 3.11 4.57 -18.32
CA ALA A 214 2.18 4.19 -19.38
C ALA A 214 2.72 3.04 -20.27
N GLU A 215 4.02 3.05 -20.57
CA GLU A 215 4.67 1.97 -21.36
C GLU A 215 4.80 0.67 -20.55
N LEU A 216 5.10 0.77 -19.25
CA LEU A 216 5.11 -0.39 -18.35
C LEU A 216 3.72 -1.03 -18.30
N VAL A 217 2.68 -0.24 -18.08
CA VAL A 217 1.28 -0.70 -18.02
C VAL A 217 0.89 -1.43 -19.30
N LYS A 218 1.21 -0.90 -20.49
CA LYS A 218 0.95 -1.58 -21.78
C LYS A 218 1.63 -2.94 -21.88
N LYS A 219 2.89 -3.05 -21.41
CA LYS A 219 3.60 -4.33 -21.40
C LYS A 219 2.99 -5.34 -20.44
N LEU A 220 2.59 -4.89 -19.27
CA LEU A 220 1.91 -5.73 -18.27
C LEU A 220 0.53 -6.19 -18.77
N ALA A 221 -0.21 -5.30 -19.43
CA ALA A 221 -1.50 -5.63 -20.05
C ALA A 221 -1.40 -6.67 -21.17
N ALA A 222 -0.25 -6.76 -21.83
CA ALA A 222 0.00 -7.80 -22.85
C ALA A 222 0.15 -9.21 -22.25
N ILE A 223 0.34 -9.36 -20.94
CA ILE A 223 0.38 -10.67 -20.25
C ILE A 223 -1.03 -11.26 -20.27
N LYS A 224 -1.17 -12.45 -20.88
CA LYS A 224 -2.47 -13.03 -21.20
C LYS A 224 -3.36 -13.25 -19.98
N ASP A 225 -2.79 -13.83 -18.91
CA ASP A 225 -3.55 -14.31 -17.75
C ASP A 225 -3.81 -13.23 -16.69
N ILE A 226 -3.24 -12.04 -16.83
CA ILE A 226 -3.60 -10.85 -16.06
C ILE A 226 -4.89 -10.27 -16.64
N ALA A 227 -5.86 -10.04 -15.78
CA ALA A 227 -7.15 -9.46 -16.09
C ALA A 227 -7.27 -8.00 -15.66
N TRP A 228 -6.71 -7.65 -14.50
CA TRP A 228 -6.75 -6.29 -13.95
C TRP A 228 -5.36 -5.76 -13.63
N ILE A 229 -5.18 -4.46 -13.88
CA ILE A 229 -4.02 -3.67 -13.46
C ILE A 229 -4.54 -2.44 -12.74
N ARG A 230 -4.14 -2.27 -11.48
CA ARG A 230 -4.49 -1.14 -10.63
C ARG A 230 -3.26 -0.32 -10.31
N ILE A 231 -3.40 1.01 -10.23
CA ILE A 231 -2.28 1.93 -9.98
C ILE A 231 -2.56 2.67 -8.68
N LEU A 232 -1.65 2.54 -7.71
CA LEU A 232 -1.72 3.24 -6.43
C LEU A 232 -0.59 4.26 -6.30
N TYR A 233 -0.72 5.21 -5.36
CA TYR A 233 0.30 6.21 -4.99
C TYR A 233 0.69 7.15 -6.13
N CYS A 234 -0.29 7.77 -6.77
CA CYS A 234 -0.08 8.75 -7.84
C CYS A 234 -0.01 10.17 -7.31
N TYR A 235 1.02 10.91 -7.64
CA TYR A 235 1.08 12.33 -7.32
C TYR A 235 0.30 13.15 -8.36
N PRO A 236 -0.60 14.06 -7.93
CA PRO A 236 -1.47 14.81 -8.85
C PRO A 236 -0.71 15.56 -9.95
N GLU A 237 0.36 16.27 -9.57
CA GLU A 237 1.19 17.05 -10.49
C GLU A 237 1.97 16.23 -11.51
N GLU A 238 2.05 14.93 -11.31
CA GLU A 238 2.80 14.03 -12.19
C GLU A 238 1.91 13.25 -13.17
N ILE A 239 0.59 13.37 -13.06
CA ILE A 239 -0.37 12.70 -13.95
C ILE A 239 -0.33 13.39 -15.31
N ASP A 240 0.15 12.67 -16.34
CA ASP A 240 0.27 13.17 -17.70
C ASP A 240 -0.77 12.55 -18.65
N ASP A 241 -0.86 13.09 -19.86
CA ASP A 241 -1.78 12.64 -20.89
C ASP A 241 -1.56 11.17 -21.28
N ALA A 242 -0.31 10.71 -21.25
CA ALA A 242 0.02 9.33 -21.60
C ALA A 242 -0.54 8.32 -20.57
N LEU A 243 -0.52 8.69 -19.29
CA LEU A 243 -1.13 7.89 -18.23
C LEU A 243 -2.66 7.89 -18.34
N ILE A 244 -3.27 9.06 -18.55
CA ILE A 244 -4.73 9.18 -18.76
C ILE A 244 -5.16 8.32 -19.96
N GLU A 245 -4.43 8.38 -21.07
CA GLU A 245 -4.75 7.67 -22.30
C GLU A 245 -4.65 6.13 -22.14
N VAL A 246 -3.68 5.64 -21.35
CA VAL A 246 -3.57 4.20 -21.11
C VAL A 246 -4.66 3.70 -20.14
N ILE A 247 -5.02 4.48 -19.10
CA ILE A 247 -6.12 4.10 -18.21
C ILE A 247 -7.43 4.05 -18.99
N LYS A 248 -7.68 5.04 -19.86
CA LYS A 248 -8.88 5.15 -20.67
C LYS A 248 -9.07 4.02 -21.68
N ASN A 249 -7.99 3.59 -22.36
CA ASN A 249 -8.08 2.76 -23.56
C ASN A 249 -7.63 1.30 -23.35
N GLU A 250 -6.91 1.00 -22.28
CA GLU A 250 -6.46 -0.36 -22.01
C GLU A 250 -7.50 -1.09 -21.13
N PRO A 251 -8.24 -2.06 -21.68
CA PRO A 251 -9.38 -2.66 -20.98
C PRO A 251 -9.01 -3.45 -19.72
N LYS A 252 -7.73 -3.79 -19.54
CA LYS A 252 -7.26 -4.44 -18.32
C LYS A 252 -6.88 -3.46 -17.20
N VAL A 253 -6.80 -2.16 -17.51
CA VAL A 253 -6.52 -1.16 -16.49
C VAL A 253 -7.81 -0.76 -15.80
N CYS A 254 -7.85 -0.91 -14.49
CA CYS A 254 -8.98 -0.45 -13.71
C CYS A 254 -9.14 1.06 -13.87
N HIS A 255 -10.37 1.53 -14.15
CA HIS A 255 -10.71 2.95 -14.08
C HIS A 255 -10.71 3.40 -12.62
N TYR A 256 -9.55 3.35 -12.02
CA TYR A 256 -9.29 3.64 -10.62
C TYR A 256 -7.93 4.31 -10.48
N LEU A 257 -7.85 5.37 -9.67
CA LEU A 257 -6.59 6.03 -9.40
C LEU A 257 -6.53 6.47 -7.93
N ASP A 258 -5.53 5.98 -7.19
CA ASP A 258 -5.22 6.46 -5.85
C ASP A 258 -4.27 7.65 -5.96
N MET A 259 -4.77 8.82 -5.56
CA MET A 259 -4.11 10.12 -5.71
C MET A 259 -4.12 10.88 -4.38
N PRO A 260 -3.16 10.62 -3.46
CA PRO A 260 -3.10 11.28 -2.17
C PRO A 260 -2.78 12.78 -2.30
N ILE A 261 -3.80 13.64 -2.14
CA ILE A 261 -3.63 15.10 -2.23
C ILE A 261 -3.17 15.73 -0.93
N GLN A 262 -3.43 15.08 0.20
CA GLN A 262 -3.04 15.41 1.57
C GLN A 262 -3.80 16.58 2.20
N HIS A 263 -4.10 17.65 1.48
CA HIS A 263 -4.88 18.81 1.90
C HIS A 263 -5.42 19.58 0.69
N ALA A 264 -6.37 20.52 0.93
CA ALA A 264 -6.94 21.35 -0.13
C ALA A 264 -6.66 22.86 0.05
N SER A 265 -6.16 23.31 1.22
CA SER A 265 -5.75 24.70 1.39
C SER A 265 -4.34 24.93 0.84
N ASP A 266 -4.19 25.95 -0.03
CA ASP A 266 -2.90 26.32 -0.63
C ASP A 266 -1.84 26.67 0.43
N SER A 267 -2.27 27.27 1.56
CA SER A 267 -1.38 27.64 2.66
C SER A 267 -0.77 26.40 3.31
N ILE A 268 -1.56 25.36 3.50
CA ILE A 268 -1.12 24.09 4.13
C ILE A 268 -0.37 23.22 3.13
N LEU A 269 -0.82 23.10 1.90
CA LEU A 269 -0.10 22.39 0.84
C LEU A 269 1.33 22.93 0.69
N LYS A 270 1.51 24.25 0.72
CA LYS A 270 2.83 24.88 0.70
C LYS A 270 3.68 24.52 1.93
N LYS A 271 3.11 24.53 3.14
CA LYS A 271 3.81 24.11 4.37
C LYS A 271 4.17 22.62 4.35
N MET A 272 3.32 21.79 3.78
CA MET A 272 3.55 20.36 3.56
C MET A 272 4.66 20.09 2.53
N GLY A 273 5.10 21.09 1.78
CA GLY A 273 6.06 20.92 0.69
C GLY A 273 5.44 20.30 -0.57
N ARG A 274 4.10 20.35 -0.67
CA ARG A 274 3.39 19.93 -1.89
C ARG A 274 3.56 20.99 -2.99
N ARG A 275 3.63 20.54 -4.22
CA ARG A 275 3.88 21.39 -5.39
C ARG A 275 2.60 21.73 -6.17
N THR A 276 1.45 21.35 -5.64
CA THR A 276 0.12 21.60 -6.20
C THR A 276 -0.61 22.67 -5.41
N THR A 277 -1.47 23.41 -6.11
CA THR A 277 -2.48 24.33 -5.56
C THR A 277 -3.86 23.67 -5.61
N LYS A 278 -4.82 24.22 -4.83
CA LYS A 278 -6.23 23.80 -4.88
C LYS A 278 -6.78 23.81 -6.31
N GLN A 279 -6.45 24.84 -7.09
CA GLN A 279 -6.95 24.94 -8.48
C GLN A 279 -6.35 23.85 -9.38
N GLU A 280 -5.06 23.59 -9.28
CA GLU A 280 -4.41 22.51 -10.04
C GLU A 280 -4.94 21.13 -9.66
N LEU A 281 -5.31 20.92 -8.38
CA LEU A 281 -6.00 19.69 -7.95
C LEU A 281 -7.37 19.55 -8.60
N LYS A 282 -8.18 20.64 -8.64
CA LYS A 282 -9.47 20.64 -9.36
C LYS A 282 -9.30 20.35 -10.84
N ASP A 283 -8.31 20.98 -11.47
CA ASP A 283 -8.05 20.84 -12.90
C ASP A 283 -7.69 19.39 -13.27
N VAL A 284 -6.84 18.73 -12.50
CA VAL A 284 -6.47 17.33 -12.77
C VAL A 284 -7.62 16.36 -12.49
N ILE A 285 -8.41 16.57 -11.43
CA ILE A 285 -9.60 15.76 -11.13
C ILE A 285 -10.63 15.88 -12.26
N ASN A 286 -10.95 17.10 -12.67
CA ASN A 286 -11.88 17.33 -13.76
C ASN A 286 -11.38 16.74 -15.08
N LYS A 287 -10.11 16.90 -15.40
CA LYS A 287 -9.48 16.31 -16.58
C LYS A 287 -9.58 14.77 -16.59
N LEU A 288 -9.37 14.12 -15.44
CA LEU A 288 -9.53 12.68 -15.30
C LEU A 288 -10.99 12.26 -15.59
N ARG A 289 -11.96 12.92 -14.98
CA ARG A 289 -13.40 12.62 -15.17
C ARG A 289 -13.91 12.92 -16.57
N GLU A 290 -13.44 13.99 -17.21
CA GLU A 290 -13.78 14.29 -18.61
C GLU A 290 -13.28 13.22 -19.57
N ASN A 291 -12.12 12.66 -19.31
CA ASN A 291 -11.52 11.64 -20.17
C ASN A 291 -11.99 10.22 -19.84
N ILE A 292 -12.30 9.94 -18.58
CA ILE A 292 -12.70 8.63 -18.05
C ILE A 292 -13.91 8.84 -17.13
N PRO A 293 -15.13 8.91 -17.69
CA PRO A 293 -16.33 9.32 -16.93
C PRO A 293 -16.72 8.41 -15.76
N ASP A 294 -16.28 7.17 -15.76
CA ASP A 294 -16.53 6.16 -14.72
C ASP A 294 -15.32 5.93 -13.81
N ILE A 295 -14.31 6.81 -13.84
CA ILE A 295 -13.13 6.67 -13.00
C ILE A 295 -13.49 6.79 -11.52
N ALA A 296 -13.05 5.83 -10.72
CA ALA A 296 -13.06 5.89 -9.27
C ALA A 296 -11.80 6.60 -8.78
N LEU A 297 -11.96 7.72 -8.12
CA LEU A 297 -10.87 8.49 -7.54
C LEU A 297 -10.79 8.24 -6.03
N ARG A 298 -9.65 7.71 -5.61
CA ARG A 298 -9.29 7.57 -4.21
C ARG A 298 -8.31 8.66 -3.81
N THR A 299 -8.47 9.19 -2.60
CA THR A 299 -7.53 10.16 -2.05
C THR A 299 -7.24 9.91 -0.58
N THR A 300 -6.21 10.59 -0.08
CA THR A 300 -5.84 10.62 1.34
C THR A 300 -5.63 12.05 1.77
N LEU A 301 -6.15 12.40 2.94
CA LEU A 301 -6.02 13.70 3.58
C LEU A 301 -5.34 13.58 4.94
N ILE A 302 -4.72 14.68 5.38
CA ILE A 302 -4.13 14.83 6.71
C ILE A 302 -4.78 16.03 7.38
N THR A 303 -5.37 15.82 8.56
CA THR A 303 -5.95 16.87 9.40
C THR A 303 -5.01 17.27 10.52
N GLY A 304 -5.10 18.53 10.96
CA GLY A 304 -4.31 19.02 12.08
C GLY A 304 -2.83 19.20 11.78
N PHE A 305 -2.47 19.48 10.54
CA PHE A 305 -1.09 19.84 10.18
C PHE A 305 -0.68 21.16 10.85
N PRO A 306 0.60 21.33 11.26
CA PRO A 306 1.05 22.54 11.97
C PRO A 306 0.64 23.85 11.29
N GLY A 307 -0.09 24.68 12.05
CA GLY A 307 -0.62 25.96 11.60
C GLY A 307 -1.82 25.86 10.65
N GLU A 308 -2.53 24.73 10.62
CA GLU A 308 -3.85 24.59 9.99
C GLU A 308 -4.89 25.35 10.81
N THR A 309 -5.50 26.35 10.23
CA THR A 309 -6.55 27.15 10.85
C THR A 309 -7.92 26.51 10.66
N GLN A 310 -8.93 27.00 11.37
CA GLN A 310 -10.32 26.61 11.16
C GLN A 310 -10.78 26.88 9.71
N LYS A 311 -10.33 28.00 9.13
CA LYS A 311 -10.60 28.33 7.75
C LYS A 311 -9.98 27.34 6.76
N ASP A 312 -8.74 26.87 7.01
CA ASP A 312 -8.07 25.88 6.16
C ASP A 312 -8.83 24.53 6.19
N HIS A 313 -9.36 24.17 7.37
CA HIS A 313 -10.18 22.97 7.53
C HIS A 313 -11.54 23.10 6.80
N GLU A 314 -12.23 24.25 6.92
CA GLU A 314 -13.46 24.53 6.18
C GLU A 314 -13.24 24.49 4.66
N GLU A 315 -12.11 25.05 4.18
CA GLU A 315 -11.73 24.94 2.76
C GLU A 315 -11.49 23.49 2.32
N MET A 316 -11.05 22.60 3.20
CA MET A 316 -10.88 21.18 2.91
C MET A 316 -12.23 20.47 2.84
N LEU A 317 -13.17 20.76 3.75
CA LEU A 317 -14.54 20.23 3.69
C LEU A 317 -15.25 20.67 2.39
N ASP A 318 -15.21 21.96 2.07
CA ASP A 318 -15.78 22.49 0.81
C ASP A 318 -15.18 21.78 -0.42
N PHE A 319 -13.88 21.47 -0.38
CA PHE A 319 -13.22 20.78 -1.48
C PHE A 319 -13.64 19.32 -1.60
N VAL A 320 -13.82 18.61 -0.48
CA VAL A 320 -14.30 17.23 -0.48
C VAL A 320 -15.72 17.15 -1.01
N ASP A 321 -16.60 18.05 -0.55
CA ASP A 321 -17.98 18.17 -1.03
C ASP A 321 -18.06 18.46 -2.54
N GLU A 322 -17.24 19.41 -3.02
CA GLU A 322 -17.22 19.79 -4.45
C GLU A 322 -16.60 18.69 -5.34
N MET A 323 -15.56 18.00 -4.84
CA MET A 323 -14.84 17.01 -5.65
C MET A 323 -15.42 15.59 -5.53
N GLU A 324 -16.22 15.28 -4.54
CA GLU A 324 -16.93 14.01 -4.39
C GLU A 324 -16.06 12.79 -4.73
N PHE A 325 -15.04 12.52 -3.91
CA PHE A 325 -14.17 11.36 -4.11
C PHE A 325 -14.94 10.05 -3.88
N ASP A 326 -14.67 9.04 -4.71
CA ASP A 326 -15.28 7.71 -4.55
C ASP A 326 -14.78 7.02 -3.27
N ARG A 327 -13.51 7.21 -2.95
CA ARG A 327 -12.87 6.67 -1.74
C ARG A 327 -11.96 7.73 -1.13
N LEU A 328 -12.01 7.89 0.17
CA LEU A 328 -11.19 8.86 0.89
C LEU A 328 -10.82 8.34 2.27
N GLY A 329 -9.53 8.41 2.62
CA GLY A 329 -9.03 8.15 3.95
C GLY A 329 -8.46 9.41 4.60
N VAL A 330 -8.69 9.59 5.89
CA VAL A 330 -8.17 10.75 6.65
C VAL A 330 -7.29 10.25 7.79
N PHE A 331 -6.10 10.82 7.89
CA PHE A 331 -5.20 10.63 9.02
C PHE A 331 -5.04 11.92 9.80
N THR A 332 -4.91 11.83 11.10
CA THR A 332 -4.40 12.94 11.91
C THR A 332 -2.90 13.11 11.65
N TYR A 333 -2.42 14.35 11.65
CA TYR A 333 -0.99 14.61 11.52
C TYR A 333 -0.20 13.99 12.68
N SER A 334 0.74 13.11 12.37
CA SER A 334 1.68 12.48 13.30
C SER A 334 3.03 13.19 13.22
N PRO A 335 3.53 13.79 14.32
CA PRO A 335 4.83 14.48 14.34
C PRO A 335 5.96 13.44 14.39
N GLU A 336 6.49 13.08 13.22
CA GLU A 336 7.59 12.13 13.10
C GLU A 336 8.94 12.81 13.34
N GLU A 337 9.75 12.23 14.23
CA GLU A 337 11.11 12.68 14.50
C GLU A 337 11.91 12.89 13.22
N ASP A 338 12.77 13.90 13.21
CA ASP A 338 13.63 14.22 12.07
C ASP A 338 12.90 14.68 10.80
N THR A 339 11.60 14.93 10.86
CA THR A 339 10.88 15.59 9.78
C THR A 339 10.81 17.10 10.01
N PRO A 340 10.84 17.93 8.97
CA PRO A 340 10.69 19.38 9.13
C PRO A 340 9.40 19.79 9.83
N ALA A 341 8.30 19.09 9.59
CA ALA A 341 7.00 19.41 10.18
C ALA A 341 6.95 19.18 11.69
N ALA A 342 7.72 18.25 12.23
CA ALA A 342 7.74 17.95 13.68
C ALA A 342 8.24 19.12 14.52
N VAL A 343 9.05 20.01 13.94
CA VAL A 343 9.63 21.19 14.63
C VAL A 343 8.97 22.51 14.20
N MET A 344 7.93 22.46 13.37
CA MET A 344 7.17 23.65 12.98
C MET A 344 6.45 24.23 14.21
N PRO A 345 6.31 25.55 14.30
CA PRO A 345 5.42 26.18 15.29
C PRO A 345 3.96 25.85 15.00
N ASP A 346 3.10 26.23 15.95
CA ASP A 346 1.64 26.11 15.83
C ASP A 346 1.17 24.66 15.63
N GLN A 347 1.77 23.74 16.39
CA GLN A 347 1.29 22.36 16.49
C GLN A 347 -0.16 22.35 16.98
N ILE A 348 -0.98 21.46 16.45
CA ILE A 348 -2.40 21.35 16.76
C ILE A 348 -2.61 20.28 17.83
N ASP A 349 -3.49 20.56 18.79
CA ASP A 349 -3.86 19.60 19.83
C ASP A 349 -4.54 18.36 19.23
N GLU A 350 -4.26 17.18 19.81
CA GLU A 350 -4.72 15.90 19.26
C GLU A 350 -6.25 15.83 19.14
N GLU A 351 -6.96 16.31 20.18
CA GLU A 351 -8.42 16.40 20.18
C GLU A 351 -8.97 17.20 18.98
N VAL A 352 -8.31 18.30 18.60
CA VAL A 352 -8.71 19.11 17.44
C VAL A 352 -8.44 18.38 16.13
N LYS A 353 -7.31 17.66 16.04
CA LYS A 353 -6.99 16.84 14.86
C LYS A 353 -8.05 15.74 14.63
N GLU A 354 -8.44 15.05 15.72
CA GLU A 354 -9.45 14.00 15.69
C GLU A 354 -10.83 14.56 15.30
N GLN A 355 -11.27 15.67 15.91
CA GLN A 355 -12.52 16.33 15.55
C GLN A 355 -12.56 16.72 14.07
N ARG A 356 -11.45 17.23 13.52
CA ARG A 356 -11.35 17.57 12.10
C ARG A 356 -11.38 16.34 11.20
N ARG A 357 -10.68 15.26 11.59
CA ARG A 357 -10.73 13.97 10.89
C ARG A 357 -12.16 13.45 10.82
N ASP A 358 -12.83 13.42 11.95
CA ASP A 358 -14.18 12.87 12.08
C ASP A 358 -15.19 13.68 11.23
N ALA A 359 -15.07 15.02 11.20
CA ALA A 359 -15.90 15.87 10.35
C ALA A 359 -15.70 15.58 8.85
N VAL A 360 -14.46 15.35 8.41
CA VAL A 360 -14.20 14.99 6.99
C VAL A 360 -14.73 13.59 6.69
N MET A 361 -14.58 12.65 7.62
CA MET A 361 -15.05 11.27 7.44
C MET A 361 -16.58 11.18 7.43
N GLU A 362 -17.27 11.99 8.24
CA GLU A 362 -18.74 12.10 8.23
C GLU A 362 -19.23 12.60 6.87
N LEU A 363 -18.66 13.68 6.35
CA LEU A 363 -18.97 14.18 5.00
C LEU A 363 -18.68 13.13 3.91
N GLN A 364 -17.52 12.47 3.98
CA GLN A 364 -17.16 11.45 2.99
C GLN A 364 -18.10 10.24 3.03
N GLN A 365 -18.63 9.88 4.20
CA GLN A 365 -19.60 8.80 4.31
C GLN A 365 -20.87 9.10 3.50
N GLU A 366 -21.38 10.34 3.55
CA GLU A 366 -22.52 10.79 2.74
C GLU A 366 -22.18 10.73 1.25
N VAL A 367 -21.04 11.30 0.84
CA VAL A 367 -20.56 11.26 -0.56
C VAL A 367 -20.41 9.82 -1.07
N SER A 368 -19.83 8.94 -0.24
CA SER A 368 -19.63 7.54 -0.63
C SER A 368 -20.95 6.79 -0.80
N LEU A 369 -21.95 7.07 0.04
CA LEU A 369 -23.28 6.48 -0.11
C LEU A 369 -23.94 6.93 -1.42
N ASP A 370 -23.93 8.23 -1.74
CA ASP A 370 -24.48 8.77 -3.00
C ASP A 370 -23.81 8.09 -4.22
N LYS A 371 -22.48 8.00 -4.21
CA LYS A 371 -21.72 7.30 -5.28
C LYS A 371 -22.05 5.81 -5.37
N SER A 372 -22.30 5.15 -4.26
CA SER A 372 -22.69 3.75 -4.21
C SER A 372 -24.13 3.56 -4.72
N GLU A 373 -25.07 4.46 -4.38
CA GLU A 373 -26.44 4.45 -4.88
C GLU A 373 -26.50 4.66 -6.42
N GLU A 374 -25.62 5.48 -6.99
CA GLU A 374 -25.49 5.65 -8.44
C GLU A 374 -25.12 4.33 -9.17
N MET A 375 -24.57 3.34 -8.47
CA MET A 375 -24.23 2.05 -9.05
C MET A 375 -25.42 1.10 -9.14
N VAL A 376 -26.51 1.34 -8.41
CA VAL A 376 -27.70 0.46 -8.41
C VAL A 376 -28.30 0.35 -9.81
N GLY A 377 -28.54 -0.88 -10.24
CA GLY A 377 -29.02 -1.23 -11.57
C GLY A 377 -27.93 -1.41 -12.64
N LYS A 378 -26.68 -1.00 -12.36
CA LYS A 378 -25.56 -1.23 -13.29
C LYS A 378 -25.06 -2.68 -13.18
N VAL A 379 -24.46 -3.16 -14.28
CA VAL A 379 -23.75 -4.46 -14.34
C VAL A 379 -22.26 -4.16 -14.40
N ILE A 380 -21.52 -4.74 -13.47
CA ILE A 380 -20.08 -4.55 -13.35
C ILE A 380 -19.34 -5.88 -13.27
N ASP A 381 -18.05 -5.88 -13.60
CA ASP A 381 -17.16 -6.98 -13.31
C ASP A 381 -16.79 -7.00 -11.82
N CYS A 382 -16.90 -8.17 -11.22
CA CYS A 382 -16.56 -8.39 -9.81
C CYS A 382 -15.55 -9.54 -9.72
N LEU A 383 -14.42 -9.30 -9.08
CA LEU A 383 -13.42 -10.32 -8.75
C LEU A 383 -13.78 -10.92 -7.40
N ILE A 384 -14.07 -12.21 -7.39
CA ILE A 384 -14.48 -12.94 -6.18
C ILE A 384 -13.27 -13.21 -5.29
N GLU A 385 -13.40 -12.89 -4.02
CA GLU A 385 -12.37 -13.09 -3.01
C GLU A 385 -12.63 -14.30 -2.12
N GLY A 386 -13.89 -14.59 -1.83
CA GLY A 386 -14.26 -15.73 -0.99
C GLY A 386 -15.77 -15.88 -0.84
N LYS A 387 -16.18 -16.90 -0.11
CA LYS A 387 -17.58 -17.16 0.26
C LYS A 387 -17.77 -16.89 1.76
N ILE A 388 -18.90 -16.30 2.13
CA ILE A 388 -19.30 -16.19 3.54
C ILE A 388 -19.71 -17.58 4.02
N GLU A 389 -19.17 -17.98 5.16
CA GLU A 389 -19.49 -19.29 5.75
C GLU A 389 -20.98 -19.38 6.07
N ASP A 390 -21.61 -20.50 5.73
CA ASP A 390 -23.03 -20.79 5.93
C ASP A 390 -24.04 -19.83 5.22
N ASP A 391 -23.59 -19.09 4.19
CA ASP A 391 -24.44 -18.21 3.39
C ASP A 391 -24.23 -18.46 1.88
N ASP A 392 -25.24 -18.12 1.05
CA ASP A 392 -25.16 -18.12 -0.41
C ASP A 392 -24.62 -16.78 -0.95
N THR A 393 -23.79 -16.12 -0.17
CA THR A 393 -23.20 -14.83 -0.47
C THR A 393 -21.67 -14.95 -0.62
N TYR A 394 -21.16 -14.42 -1.72
CA TYR A 394 -19.73 -14.27 -1.96
C TYR A 394 -19.30 -12.83 -1.70
N VAL A 395 -18.07 -12.66 -1.25
CA VAL A 395 -17.39 -11.37 -1.14
C VAL A 395 -16.49 -11.20 -2.35
N GLY A 396 -16.57 -10.05 -2.96
CA GLY A 396 -15.70 -9.69 -4.07
C GLY A 396 -15.39 -8.20 -4.10
N ARG A 397 -14.64 -7.77 -5.10
CA ARG A 397 -14.32 -6.36 -5.34
C ARG A 397 -14.62 -5.98 -6.79
N SER A 398 -14.99 -4.73 -6.99
CA SER A 398 -15.10 -4.14 -8.32
C SER A 398 -13.78 -3.45 -8.76
N TYR A 399 -13.77 -2.92 -9.98
CA TYR A 399 -12.67 -2.07 -10.43
C TYR A 399 -12.49 -0.82 -9.55
N LYS A 400 -13.53 -0.42 -8.81
CA LYS A 400 -13.54 0.77 -7.92
C LYS A 400 -12.86 0.54 -6.57
N ASP A 401 -12.46 -0.70 -6.25
CA ASP A 401 -12.06 -1.08 -4.91
C ASP A 401 -10.70 -1.77 -4.89
N ALA A 402 -9.72 -1.17 -4.23
CA ALA A 402 -8.43 -1.78 -3.96
C ALA A 402 -8.53 -2.72 -2.74
N PRO A 403 -7.80 -3.86 -2.72
CA PRO A 403 -7.89 -4.81 -1.62
C PRO A 403 -7.41 -4.20 -0.31
N ASN A 404 -8.06 -4.55 0.78
CA ASN A 404 -7.75 -4.21 2.18
C ASN A 404 -7.89 -2.72 2.55
N VAL A 405 -8.31 -1.86 1.62
CA VAL A 405 -8.42 -0.41 1.88
C VAL A 405 -9.74 0.21 1.44
N ASP A 406 -10.46 -0.42 0.51
CA ASP A 406 -11.74 0.07 -0.01
C ASP A 406 -12.88 -0.91 0.32
N GLY A 407 -14.05 -0.72 -0.29
CA GLY A 407 -15.25 -1.51 -0.03
C GLY A 407 -15.31 -2.85 -0.76
N PHE A 408 -16.41 -3.57 -0.53
CA PHE A 408 -16.68 -4.88 -1.09
C PHE A 408 -17.95 -4.89 -1.94
N VAL A 409 -18.08 -5.94 -2.74
CA VAL A 409 -19.33 -6.31 -3.42
C VAL A 409 -19.81 -7.64 -2.85
N PHE A 410 -20.95 -7.63 -2.18
CA PHE A 410 -21.62 -8.84 -1.68
C PHE A 410 -22.48 -9.44 -2.79
N VAL A 411 -22.08 -10.61 -3.30
CA VAL A 411 -22.72 -11.26 -4.46
C VAL A 411 -23.57 -12.43 -4.02
N LYS A 412 -24.89 -12.33 -4.20
CA LYS A 412 -25.83 -13.40 -3.91
C LYS A 412 -25.96 -14.34 -5.10
N THR A 413 -25.67 -15.63 -4.91
CA THR A 413 -25.82 -16.65 -5.96
C THR A 413 -25.73 -18.07 -5.41
N ASP A 414 -26.49 -18.99 -6.01
CA ASP A 414 -26.39 -20.44 -5.79
C ASP A 414 -25.27 -21.09 -6.60
N ALA A 415 -24.61 -20.36 -7.50
CA ALA A 415 -23.50 -20.87 -8.30
C ALA A 415 -22.24 -21.09 -7.45
N ASN A 416 -21.46 -22.11 -7.82
CA ASN A 416 -20.17 -22.32 -7.19
C ASN A 416 -19.11 -21.44 -7.87
N LEU A 417 -18.64 -20.42 -7.15
CA LEU A 417 -17.58 -19.55 -7.57
C LEU A 417 -16.29 -19.85 -6.78
N MET A 418 -15.16 -19.59 -7.37
CA MET A 418 -13.84 -19.71 -6.74
C MET A 418 -13.20 -18.33 -6.54
N SER A 419 -12.36 -18.20 -5.53
CA SER A 419 -11.54 -17.00 -5.36
C SER A 419 -10.70 -16.78 -6.63
N GLY A 420 -10.72 -15.55 -7.15
CA GLY A 420 -10.08 -15.19 -8.42
C GLY A 420 -10.99 -15.27 -9.65
N ASP A 421 -12.22 -15.77 -9.54
CA ASP A 421 -13.20 -15.68 -10.62
C ASP A 421 -13.61 -14.23 -10.84
N ILE A 422 -13.69 -13.80 -12.09
CA ILE A 422 -14.24 -12.50 -12.47
C ILE A 422 -15.60 -12.73 -13.12
N VAL A 423 -16.64 -12.22 -12.49
CA VAL A 423 -18.03 -12.46 -12.87
C VAL A 423 -18.79 -11.16 -13.08
N LYS A 424 -19.83 -11.20 -13.91
CA LYS A 424 -20.75 -10.06 -14.10
C LYS A 424 -21.77 -10.03 -12.96
N VAL A 425 -21.85 -8.91 -12.26
CA VAL A 425 -22.77 -8.69 -11.14
C VAL A 425 -23.66 -7.50 -11.44
N ARG A 426 -24.97 -7.67 -11.34
CA ARG A 426 -25.92 -6.56 -11.32
C ARG A 426 -26.02 -6.04 -9.89
N ILE A 427 -25.81 -4.76 -9.71
CA ILE A 427 -25.93 -4.11 -8.41
C ILE A 427 -27.40 -3.90 -8.07
N ASP A 428 -27.84 -4.47 -6.97
CA ASP A 428 -29.22 -4.45 -6.49
C ASP A 428 -29.43 -3.49 -5.32
N GLY A 429 -28.35 -3.15 -4.60
CA GLY A 429 -28.37 -2.24 -3.45
C GLY A 429 -27.00 -1.66 -3.13
N ALA A 430 -26.98 -0.64 -2.30
CA ALA A 430 -25.79 0.08 -1.87
C ALA A 430 -25.79 0.27 -0.35
N MET A 431 -24.60 0.34 0.20
CA MET A 431 -24.28 0.79 1.55
C MET A 431 -23.25 1.92 1.45
N GLU A 432 -22.86 2.52 2.54
CA GLU A 432 -21.94 3.66 2.54
C GLU A 432 -20.64 3.37 1.77
N TYR A 433 -20.09 2.16 1.92
CA TYR A 433 -18.83 1.78 1.27
C TYR A 433 -18.96 0.54 0.41
N ASP A 434 -19.99 -0.28 0.61
CA ASP A 434 -20.15 -1.58 0.00
C ASP A 434 -21.34 -1.64 -0.96
N LEU A 435 -21.29 -2.61 -1.88
CA LEU A 435 -22.36 -2.87 -2.84
C LEU A 435 -22.97 -4.26 -2.60
N ILE A 436 -24.24 -4.41 -2.92
CA ILE A 436 -24.95 -5.69 -2.89
C ILE A 436 -25.42 -5.98 -4.31
N GLY A 437 -25.21 -7.20 -4.79
CA GLY A 437 -25.61 -7.56 -6.13
C GLY A 437 -25.91 -9.03 -6.32
N SER A 438 -26.40 -9.34 -7.51
CA SER A 438 -26.72 -10.69 -7.95
C SER A 438 -25.91 -11.05 -9.18
N LEU A 439 -25.49 -12.31 -9.27
CA LEU A 439 -24.79 -12.83 -10.45
C LEU A 439 -25.70 -12.67 -11.70
N CYS A 440 -25.12 -12.17 -12.79
CA CYS A 440 -25.80 -12.15 -14.08
C CYS A 440 -25.72 -13.54 -14.75
N ASP A 441 -26.79 -13.93 -15.48
CA ASP A 441 -26.86 -15.15 -16.28
C ASP A 441 -25.81 -15.18 -17.42
#